data_cad871cb3aeecd9102e8217c4241516b
#
_entry.id   cad871cb3aeecd9102e8217c4241516b
#
_cell.length_a   1.000
_cell.length_b   1.000
_cell.length_c   1.000
_cell.angle_alpha   90.00
_cell.angle_beta   90.00
_cell.angle_gamma   90.00
#
_symmetry.space_group_name_H-M   'P 1'
#
loop_
_entity.id
_entity.type
_entity.pdbx_description
1 polymer ?
#
loop_
_entity_poly.entity_id
_entity_poly.type
_entity_poly.pdbx_seq_one_letter_code
_entity_poly.pdbx_strand_id
1 'polypeptide(L)'
;MLRIGEKEVLPLVQGGMGVGVSAHRLAGSVAREHCVGTISSIDLRRVHPDLMHALDRSRDRQAIELANLVALQREIRAARRACLMHIKTLLAALP
;
A
#
# COMPACT_ATOMS: atom_id res chain seq x y z
N MET A 1 -18.48 14.95 -0.40
CA MET A 1 -17.08 14.54 -0.21
C MET A 1 -16.94 13.72 1.06
N LEU A 2 -16.09 12.72 1.02
CA LEU A 2 -15.77 11.91 2.19
C LEU A 2 -14.61 12.58 2.94
N ARG A 3 -14.69 12.63 4.26
CA ARG A 3 -13.63 13.22 5.09
C ARG A 3 -12.92 12.13 5.89
N ILE A 4 -11.58 12.08 5.75
CA ILE A 4 -10.73 11.17 6.50
C ILE A 4 -9.69 12.02 7.22
N GLY A 5 -9.82 12.13 8.56
CA GLY A 5 -9.01 13.06 9.32
C GLY A 5 -9.27 14.50 8.85
N GLU A 6 -8.21 15.17 8.40
CA GLU A 6 -8.30 16.54 7.88
C GLU A 6 -8.41 16.59 6.36
N LYS A 7 -8.41 15.44 5.68
CA LYS A 7 -8.46 15.36 4.22
C LYS A 7 -9.85 15.12 3.72
N GLU A 8 -10.24 15.87 2.68
CA GLU A 8 -11.45 15.60 1.91
C GLU A 8 -11.08 14.85 0.66
N VAL A 9 -11.78 13.77 0.41
CA VAL A 9 -11.57 12.90 -0.75
C VAL A 9 -12.89 12.62 -1.43
N LEU A 10 -12.83 12.14 -2.67
CA LEU A 10 -14.02 11.68 -3.39
C LEU A 10 -14.61 10.46 -2.64
N PRO A 11 -15.95 10.30 -2.66
CA PRO A 11 -16.58 9.18 -1.94
C PRO A 11 -16.43 7.86 -2.70
N LEU A 12 -15.20 7.52 -3.08
CA LEU A 12 -14.83 6.29 -3.75
C LEU A 12 -13.75 5.59 -2.95
N VAL A 13 -14.05 4.39 -2.49
CA VAL A 13 -13.13 3.57 -1.71
C VAL A 13 -12.81 2.32 -2.50
N GLN A 14 -11.54 2.11 -2.80
CA GLN A 14 -11.10 0.89 -3.46
C GLN A 14 -11.22 -0.28 -2.48
N GLY A 15 -11.84 -1.38 -2.90
CA GLY A 15 -11.90 -2.61 -2.13
C GLY A 15 -10.54 -3.29 -2.02
N GLY A 16 -10.22 -3.82 -0.83
CA GLY A 16 -8.99 -4.57 -0.63
C GLY A 16 -9.05 -5.93 -1.31
N MET A 17 -8.01 -6.26 -2.08
CA MET A 17 -7.89 -7.55 -2.77
C MET A 17 -6.52 -8.16 -2.47
N GLY A 18 -6.49 -9.37 -1.93
CA GLY A 18 -5.27 -10.14 -1.69
C GLY A 18 -5.09 -11.20 -2.78
N VAL A 19 -3.91 -11.79 -2.94
CA VAL A 19 -2.64 -11.42 -2.30
C VAL A 19 -1.85 -10.58 -3.28
N GLY A 20 -1.35 -9.41 -2.82
CA GLY A 20 -0.50 -8.57 -3.67
C GLY A 20 -1.22 -7.78 -4.75
N VAL A 21 -2.54 -7.92 -4.94
CA VAL A 21 -3.31 -7.15 -5.92
C VAL A 21 -3.48 -5.72 -5.42
N SER A 22 -4.05 -5.55 -4.24
CA SER A 22 -4.15 -4.24 -3.57
C SER A 22 -2.90 -3.99 -2.73
N ALA A 23 -1.78 -3.73 -3.40
CA ALA A 23 -0.52 -3.35 -2.77
C ALA A 23 -0.24 -1.87 -3.09
N HIS A 24 1.01 -1.45 -2.98
CA HIS A 24 1.35 -0.03 -3.08
C HIS A 24 1.00 0.61 -4.43
N ARG A 25 1.14 -0.12 -5.53
CA ARG A 25 0.88 0.44 -6.88
C ARG A 25 -0.58 0.83 -7.05
N LEU A 26 -1.49 -0.11 -6.80
CA LEU A 26 -2.92 0.16 -6.95
C LEU A 26 -3.39 1.17 -5.92
N ALA A 27 -3.07 0.96 -4.65
CA ALA A 27 -3.49 1.86 -3.58
C ALA A 27 -2.94 3.27 -3.78
N GLY A 28 -1.67 3.41 -4.14
CA GLY A 28 -1.06 4.71 -4.41
C GLY A 28 -1.66 5.41 -5.62
N SER A 29 -1.96 4.66 -6.69
CA SER A 29 -2.59 5.19 -7.89
C SER A 29 -4.01 5.71 -7.62
N VAL A 30 -4.79 4.97 -6.82
CA VAL A 30 -6.14 5.40 -6.42
C VAL A 30 -6.07 6.65 -5.55
N ALA A 31 -5.14 6.68 -4.60
CA ALA A 31 -4.96 7.83 -3.71
C ALA A 31 -4.56 9.11 -4.48
N ARG A 32 -3.78 9.00 -5.55
CA ARG A 32 -3.42 10.13 -6.41
C ARG A 32 -4.63 10.81 -7.02
N GLU A 33 -5.70 10.05 -7.25
CA GLU A 33 -6.93 10.57 -7.86
C GLU A 33 -7.90 11.14 -6.82
N HIS A 34 -7.41 11.44 -5.61
CA HIS A 34 -8.22 11.94 -4.49
C HIS A 34 -9.31 10.98 -4.02
N CYS A 35 -9.11 9.69 -4.26
CA CYS A 35 -9.97 8.61 -3.77
C CYS A 35 -9.27 7.88 -2.63
N VAL A 36 -9.95 6.94 -2.00
CA VAL A 36 -9.38 6.15 -0.90
C VAL A 36 -8.72 4.90 -1.45
N GLY A 37 -7.39 4.89 -1.48
CA GLY A 37 -6.62 3.70 -1.81
C GLY A 37 -6.55 2.75 -0.61
N THR A 38 -6.67 1.46 -0.86
CA THR A 38 -6.70 0.44 0.19
C THR A 38 -5.63 -0.62 -0.08
N ILE A 39 -4.83 -0.93 0.94
CA ILE A 39 -3.87 -2.02 0.88
C ILE A 39 -4.46 -3.23 1.60
N SER A 40 -4.50 -4.37 0.91
CA SER A 40 -4.87 -5.63 1.54
C SER A 40 -3.64 -6.21 2.23
N SER A 41 -3.73 -6.42 3.54
CA SER A 41 -2.61 -6.88 4.36
C SER A 41 -2.45 -8.39 4.41
N ILE A 42 -3.35 -9.15 3.78
CA ILE A 42 -3.34 -10.60 3.86
C ILE A 42 -2.12 -11.18 3.14
N ASP A 43 -1.32 -11.97 3.87
CA ASP A 43 -0.13 -12.65 3.36
C ASP A 43 0.80 -11.75 2.51
N LEU A 44 0.89 -10.49 2.87
CA LEU A 44 1.59 -9.48 2.08
C LEU A 44 3.09 -9.75 1.95
N ARG A 45 3.69 -10.55 2.85
CA ARG A 45 5.07 -10.99 2.75
C ARG A 45 5.38 -11.66 1.41
N ARG A 46 4.36 -12.26 0.78
CA ARG A 46 4.53 -13.02 -0.46
C ARG A 46 4.98 -12.17 -1.64
N VAL A 47 4.78 -10.86 -1.58
CA VAL A 47 5.24 -9.94 -2.62
C VAL A 47 6.66 -9.41 -2.35
N HIS A 48 7.29 -9.84 -1.27
CA HIS A 48 8.65 -9.45 -0.89
C HIS A 48 9.57 -10.68 -0.86
N PRO A 49 10.35 -10.90 -1.93
CA PRO A 49 11.17 -12.12 -2.05
C PRO A 49 12.14 -12.36 -0.89
N ASP A 50 12.70 -11.28 -0.32
CA ASP A 50 13.62 -11.39 0.80
C ASP A 50 12.93 -11.95 2.05
N LEU A 51 11.69 -11.55 2.31
CA LEU A 51 10.92 -12.05 3.44
C LEU A 51 10.51 -13.51 3.23
N MET A 52 10.15 -13.86 2.01
CA MET A 52 9.81 -15.25 1.67
C MET A 52 11.04 -16.15 1.79
N HIS A 53 12.19 -15.70 1.35
CA HIS A 53 13.43 -16.45 1.45
C HIS A 53 13.85 -16.68 2.90
N ALA A 54 13.74 -15.67 3.74
CA ALA A 54 14.09 -15.76 5.17
C ALA A 54 13.20 -16.75 5.92
N LEU A 55 11.96 -16.93 5.46
CA LEU A 55 10.98 -17.82 6.09
C LEU A 55 10.77 -19.12 5.33
N ASP A 56 11.68 -19.47 4.40
CA ASP A 56 11.56 -20.68 3.61
C ASP A 56 11.48 -21.90 4.54
N ARG A 57 10.40 -22.68 4.36
CA ARG A 57 10.09 -23.86 5.16
C ARG A 57 9.80 -23.57 6.64
N SER A 58 9.71 -22.32 7.05
CA SER A 58 9.33 -21.99 8.43
C SER A 58 7.83 -22.19 8.63
N ARG A 59 7.47 -22.78 9.77
CA ARG A 59 6.08 -22.89 10.24
C ARG A 59 5.83 -22.07 11.49
N ASP A 60 6.78 -21.21 11.85
CA ASP A 60 6.65 -20.35 13.02
C ASP A 60 5.66 -19.24 12.71
N ARG A 61 4.49 -19.31 13.35
CA ARG A 61 3.42 -18.34 13.15
C ARG A 61 3.85 -16.92 13.51
N GLN A 62 4.61 -16.76 14.59
CA GLN A 62 5.06 -15.43 15.01
C GLN A 62 6.01 -14.81 13.99
N ALA A 63 6.93 -15.60 13.44
CA ALA A 63 7.84 -15.14 12.40
C ALA A 63 7.07 -14.75 11.13
N ILE A 64 6.06 -15.52 10.76
CA ILE A 64 5.21 -15.24 9.59
C ILE A 64 4.42 -13.94 9.80
N GLU A 65 3.82 -13.77 10.97
CA GLU A 65 3.06 -12.56 11.29
C GLU A 65 3.96 -11.32 11.30
N LEU A 66 5.16 -11.43 11.84
CA LEU A 66 6.12 -10.33 11.85
C LEU A 66 6.55 -9.97 10.42
N ALA A 67 6.79 -10.96 9.58
CA ALA A 67 7.13 -10.72 8.18
C ALA A 67 6.01 -10.02 7.43
N ASN A 68 4.75 -10.41 7.67
CA ASN A 68 3.60 -9.73 7.09
C ASN A 68 3.50 -8.28 7.57
N LEU A 69 3.81 -8.01 8.82
CA LEU A 69 3.81 -6.65 9.35
C LEU A 69 4.90 -5.79 8.71
N VAL A 70 6.10 -6.34 8.53
CA VAL A 70 7.19 -5.65 7.83
C VAL A 70 6.79 -5.35 6.40
N ALA A 71 6.19 -6.33 5.71
CA ALA A 71 5.70 -6.14 4.34
C ALA A 71 4.65 -5.03 4.27
N LEU A 72 3.71 -5.00 5.21
CA LEU A 72 2.69 -3.96 5.27
C LEU A 72 3.31 -2.57 5.44
N GLN A 73 4.28 -2.44 6.33
CA GLN A 73 4.97 -1.16 6.52
C GLN A 73 5.68 -0.70 5.25
N ARG A 74 6.35 -1.62 4.54
CA ARG A 74 7.00 -1.33 3.25
C ARG A 74 6.00 -0.86 2.21
N GLU A 75 4.85 -1.53 2.11
CA GLU A 75 3.82 -1.19 1.13
C GLU A 75 3.17 0.16 1.43
N ILE A 76 2.92 0.46 2.69
CA ILE A 76 2.39 1.78 3.09
C ILE A 76 3.36 2.89 2.71
N ARG A 77 4.65 2.71 2.99
CA ARG A 77 5.67 3.71 2.65
C ARG A 77 5.78 3.90 1.13
N ALA A 78 5.75 2.80 0.38
CA ALA A 78 5.82 2.84 -1.08
C ALA A 78 4.60 3.54 -1.69
N ALA A 79 3.40 3.27 -1.17
CA ALA A 79 2.17 3.92 -1.62
C ALA A 79 2.22 5.43 -1.35
N ARG A 80 2.69 5.83 -0.19
CA ARG A 80 2.83 7.26 0.17
C ARG A 80 3.82 7.96 -0.75
N ARG A 81 4.96 7.34 -1.02
CA ARG A 81 5.95 7.91 -1.96
C ARG A 81 5.39 8.08 -3.35
N ALA A 82 4.68 7.07 -3.86
CA ALA A 82 4.06 7.13 -5.19
C ALA A 82 3.06 8.28 -5.27
N CYS A 83 2.23 8.46 -4.27
CA CYS A 83 1.27 9.55 -4.20
C CYS A 83 1.97 10.92 -4.16
N LEU A 84 2.99 11.09 -3.32
CA LEU A 84 3.75 12.34 -3.20
C LEU A 84 4.51 12.69 -4.46
N MET A 85 5.12 11.71 -5.12
CA MET A 85 5.84 11.93 -6.38
C MET A 85 4.91 12.46 -7.48
N HIS A 86 3.68 11.93 -7.54
CA HIS A 86 2.70 12.42 -8.50
C HIS A 86 2.35 13.89 -8.25
N ILE A 87 2.12 14.26 -6.99
CA ILE A 87 1.84 15.65 -6.62
C ILE A 87 3.01 16.56 -7.03
N LYS A 88 4.24 16.17 -6.75
CA LYS A 88 5.42 16.93 -7.16
C LYS A 88 5.51 17.08 -8.67
N THR A 89 5.22 16.03 -9.42
CA THR A 89 5.22 16.07 -10.88
C THR A 89 4.16 17.04 -11.40
N LEU A 90 2.97 17.01 -10.85
CA LEU A 90 1.91 17.94 -11.23
C LEU A 90 2.28 19.38 -10.92
N LEU A 91 2.84 19.65 -9.77
CA LEU A 91 3.28 20.98 -9.38
C LEU A 91 4.40 21.50 -10.30
N ALA A 92 5.32 20.62 -10.67
CA ALA A 92 6.40 20.96 -11.60
C ALA A 92 5.88 21.25 -13.02
N ALA A 93 4.75 20.65 -13.41
CA ALA A 93 4.14 20.87 -14.72
C ALA A 93 3.30 22.15 -14.80
N LEU A 94 2.97 22.76 -13.67
CA LEU A 94 2.24 24.02 -13.63
C LEU A 94 3.15 25.18 -13.99
N PRO A 95 2.67 26.10 -14.83
CA PRO A 95 3.47 27.27 -15.18
C PRO A 95 3.68 28.22 -14.00
#